data_85be34f578b758dcb938b4c6b0a4c085
#
_entry.id   85be34f578b758dcb938b4c6b0a4c085
#
_cell.length_a   1.000
_cell.length_b   1.000
_cell.length_c   1.000
_cell.angle_alpha   90.00
_cell.angle_beta   90.00
_cell.angle_gamma   90.00
#
_symmetry.space_group_name_H-M   'P 1'
#
loop_
_entity.id
_entity.type
_entity.pdbx_description
1 polymer ?
#
loop_
_entity_poly.entity_id
_entity_poly.type
_entity_poly.pdbx_seq_one_letter_code
_entity_poly.pdbx_strand_id
1 'polypeptide(L)'
;MKQLYRAAKKYAALFLTLVILLPLMPGRASAAEQTVIRVGYDSNSHFIREIDGQFYGYGVEYLEKIAEYTGWEFEYVQDASWLMSLSKLRRGEIDLICTAHHTEERAKEFLYSRMPFGYEVSILYAKADSNISYQDYEAMQGCRVGLLKESYSAGDFEKHAEELQIDYEGIYFNRENDMTAALERGKIDMMVVGSRYARSDLKLVDISGLNAFYCIAQQGNEALLQRIDAVLQEIMFDEPAFAGALSAKYFGHESLSSTPLYTKEEMEYIESLGTIKIKMFQDQHPSCYVEDGEAKGIWAEVVKLLAEKSGIDFVLEGGGLEEYSQQSYEEYLSKGYLLMRTQNAHEYMGGGEGTVLSNAITSNAITNVSVAYVKRQAAFVEDRYVSHIIALTRDLAYLEPMLLEENPNYEVKYFPDAKSCFEALINKEAGMVIQNSHRASYLMQKPEYTEKLTVVPGVDHGNEVCIMATGDQQMLINVINKAIHHVSDGEINEIVKRELLMRPTPLKMRILYIRTGNGSSAFRCC
;
A
#
# COMPACT_ATOMS: atom_id res chain seq x y z
N MET A 1 -54.27 46.32 47.45
CA MET A 1 -53.74 44.99 47.16
C MET A 1 -53.84 44.57 45.66
N LYS A 2 -54.97 44.71 44.98
CA LYS A 2 -55.13 44.32 43.55
C LYS A 2 -54.26 45.12 42.57
N GLN A 3 -53.91 46.39 42.83
CA GLN A 3 -53.03 47.16 41.95
C GLN A 3 -51.56 46.80 42.08
N LEU A 4 -51.09 46.52 43.29
CA LEU A 4 -49.72 46.04 43.53
C LEU A 4 -49.46 44.66 42.90
N TYR A 5 -50.46 43.77 42.92
CA TYR A 5 -50.34 42.43 42.29
C TYR A 5 -50.30 42.50 40.76
N ARG A 6 -51.04 43.47 40.14
CA ARG A 6 -50.98 43.70 38.69
C ARG A 6 -49.66 44.32 38.25
N ALA A 7 -49.07 45.20 39.05
CA ALA A 7 -47.75 45.76 38.78
C ALA A 7 -46.64 44.66 38.89
N ALA A 8 -46.68 43.88 39.97
CA ALA A 8 -45.73 42.79 40.16
C ALA A 8 -45.76 41.74 39.00
N LYS A 9 -46.97 41.41 38.50
CA LYS A 9 -47.13 40.50 37.35
C LYS A 9 -46.56 41.06 36.03
N LYS A 10 -46.68 42.38 35.82
CA LYS A 10 -46.15 43.11 34.66
C LYS A 10 -44.63 43.16 34.68
N TYR A 11 -44.04 43.42 35.83
CA TYR A 11 -42.56 43.42 35.98
C TYR A 11 -41.95 42.00 35.96
N ALA A 12 -42.67 41.02 36.51
CA ALA A 12 -42.23 39.61 36.39
C ALA A 12 -42.28 39.10 34.92
N ALA A 13 -43.33 39.50 34.17
CA ALA A 13 -43.40 39.18 32.73
C ALA A 13 -42.31 39.89 31.90
N LEU A 14 -42.00 41.16 32.25
CA LEU A 14 -40.92 41.93 31.59
C LEU A 14 -39.53 41.35 31.92
N PHE A 15 -39.34 40.90 33.16
CA PHE A 15 -38.09 40.25 33.60
C PHE A 15 -37.90 38.87 32.93
N LEU A 16 -38.99 38.11 32.80
CA LEU A 16 -38.95 36.81 32.12
C LEU A 16 -38.67 36.95 30.62
N THR A 17 -39.20 37.96 29.95
CA THR A 17 -38.88 38.27 28.54
C THR A 17 -37.45 38.77 28.36
N LEU A 18 -36.91 39.54 29.31
CA LEU A 18 -35.53 40.00 29.26
C LEU A 18 -34.51 38.83 29.47
N VAL A 19 -34.83 37.85 30.35
CA VAL A 19 -34.00 36.68 30.62
C VAL A 19 -34.02 35.68 29.44
N ILE A 20 -35.16 35.62 28.69
CA ILE A 20 -35.28 34.76 27.51
C ILE A 20 -34.59 35.39 26.27
N LEU A 21 -34.43 36.70 26.22
CA LEU A 21 -33.77 37.40 25.11
C LEU A 21 -32.25 37.54 25.29
N LEU A 22 -31.70 37.33 26.49
CA LEU A 22 -30.25 37.35 26.72
C LEU A 22 -29.43 36.24 25.99
N PRO A 23 -29.95 35.03 25.78
CA PRO A 23 -29.19 34.00 25.01
C PRO A 23 -29.33 34.15 23.49
N LEU A 24 -30.13 35.10 23.00
CA LEU A 24 -30.34 35.34 21.56
C LEU A 24 -29.48 36.47 20.98
N MET A 25 -28.65 37.11 21.77
CA MET A 25 -27.56 37.86 21.18
C MET A 25 -26.59 36.85 20.57
N PRO A 26 -26.39 36.83 19.24
CA PRO A 26 -25.26 36.10 18.70
C PRO A 26 -24.02 36.71 19.37
N GLY A 27 -23.40 35.95 20.28
CA GLY A 27 -22.06 36.25 20.67
C GLY A 27 -21.32 36.45 19.35
N ARG A 28 -20.76 37.62 19.12
CA ARG A 28 -19.70 37.72 18.13
C ARG A 28 -18.68 36.67 18.54
N ALA A 29 -18.77 35.50 17.92
CA ALA A 29 -17.61 34.64 17.81
C ALA A 29 -16.56 35.57 17.21
N SER A 30 -15.66 36.08 18.02
CA SER A 30 -14.40 36.62 17.53
C SER A 30 -13.89 35.49 16.63
N ALA A 31 -13.86 35.69 15.34
CA ALA A 31 -13.10 34.82 14.48
C ALA A 31 -11.72 34.77 15.15
N ALA A 32 -11.39 33.62 15.73
CA ALA A 32 -10.07 33.42 16.26
C ALA A 32 -9.15 33.73 15.09
N GLU A 33 -8.29 34.75 15.25
CA GLU A 33 -7.33 35.12 14.22
C GLU A 33 -6.55 33.86 13.91
N GLN A 34 -6.76 33.33 12.71
CA GLN A 34 -6.18 32.06 12.32
C GLN A 34 -4.66 32.24 12.32
N THR A 35 -3.98 31.49 13.15
CA THR A 35 -2.51 31.61 13.27
C THR A 35 -1.88 31.01 12.04
N VAL A 36 -1.24 31.83 11.22
CA VAL A 36 -0.49 31.40 10.04
C VAL A 36 0.97 31.17 10.43
N ILE A 37 1.51 30.00 10.12
CA ILE A 37 2.90 29.62 10.37
C ILE A 37 3.61 29.47 9.02
N ARG A 38 4.67 30.25 8.79
CA ARG A 38 5.45 30.23 7.57
C ARG A 38 6.54 29.15 7.68
N VAL A 39 6.45 28.12 6.84
CA VAL A 39 7.37 26.96 6.83
C VAL A 39 8.30 27.06 5.65
N GLY A 40 9.61 27.15 5.92
CA GLY A 40 10.65 27.14 4.89
C GLY A 40 10.98 25.74 4.40
N TYR A 41 11.11 25.57 3.07
CA TYR A 41 11.53 24.32 2.45
C TYR A 41 12.42 24.54 1.22
N ASP A 42 13.28 23.58 0.91
CA ASP A 42 14.07 23.60 -0.31
C ASP A 42 13.40 22.83 -1.45
N SER A 43 13.56 23.31 -2.67
CA SER A 43 12.88 22.78 -3.86
C SER A 43 13.37 21.41 -4.32
N ASN A 44 14.50 20.92 -3.83
CA ASN A 44 15.09 19.66 -4.27
C ASN A 44 14.66 18.48 -3.38
N SER A 45 14.05 18.77 -2.22
CA SER A 45 13.64 17.76 -1.26
C SER A 45 12.25 17.17 -1.59
N HIS A 46 12.08 15.87 -1.39
CA HIS A 46 10.77 15.22 -1.45
C HIS A 46 9.92 15.44 -0.17
N PHE A 47 10.44 16.24 0.76
CA PHE A 47 9.76 16.53 2.02
C PHE A 47 8.54 17.44 1.83
N ILE A 48 8.68 18.52 1.04
CA ILE A 48 7.60 19.38 0.56
C ILE A 48 7.83 19.66 -0.92
N ARG A 49 6.81 19.40 -1.75
CA ARG A 49 6.82 19.65 -3.19
C ARG A 49 5.60 20.44 -3.58
N GLU A 50 5.74 21.36 -4.52
CA GLU A 50 4.63 22.02 -5.19
C GLU A 50 4.48 21.46 -6.61
N ILE A 51 3.28 20.98 -6.93
CA ILE A 51 2.92 20.48 -8.25
C ILE A 51 1.57 21.11 -8.62
N ASP A 52 1.52 21.86 -9.71
CA ASP A 52 0.30 22.52 -10.19
C ASP A 52 -0.41 23.39 -9.13
N GLY A 53 0.38 24.07 -8.27
CA GLY A 53 -0.13 24.93 -7.19
C GLY A 53 -0.65 24.18 -5.96
N GLN A 54 -0.44 22.87 -5.87
CA GLN A 54 -0.76 22.07 -4.70
C GLN A 54 0.52 21.52 -4.04
N PHE A 55 0.49 21.44 -2.72
CA PHE A 55 1.62 20.94 -1.94
C PHE A 55 1.43 19.46 -1.61
N TYR A 56 2.54 18.71 -1.67
CA TYR A 56 2.60 17.28 -1.41
C TYR A 56 3.90 16.93 -0.66
N GLY A 57 3.91 15.83 0.03
CA GLY A 57 5.10 15.27 0.65
C GLY A 57 4.91 14.95 2.14
N TYR A 58 5.91 14.28 2.71
CA TYR A 58 5.93 13.92 4.13
C TYR A 58 5.63 15.10 5.05
N GLY A 59 6.32 16.24 4.81
CA GLY A 59 6.16 17.44 5.63
C GLY A 59 4.77 18.05 5.51
N VAL A 60 4.17 18.00 4.32
CA VAL A 60 2.81 18.52 4.09
C VAL A 60 1.80 17.71 4.89
N GLU A 61 1.75 16.39 4.69
CA GLU A 61 0.77 15.54 5.37
C GLU A 61 0.94 15.56 6.90
N TYR A 62 2.18 15.66 7.39
CA TYR A 62 2.40 15.77 8.84
C TYR A 62 1.97 17.14 9.38
N LEU A 63 2.25 18.24 8.67
CA LEU A 63 1.82 19.58 9.07
C LEU A 63 0.30 19.73 8.97
N GLU A 64 -0.36 19.14 7.97
CA GLU A 64 -1.81 19.06 7.88
C GLU A 64 -2.39 18.32 9.10
N LYS A 65 -1.79 17.21 9.50
CA LYS A 65 -2.19 16.51 10.74
C LYS A 65 -2.02 17.41 11.98
N ILE A 66 -0.93 18.17 12.08
CA ILE A 66 -0.75 19.15 13.16
C ILE A 66 -1.81 20.25 13.09
N ALA A 67 -2.21 20.70 11.88
CA ALA A 67 -3.26 21.68 11.69
C ALA A 67 -4.61 21.20 12.24
N GLU A 68 -4.95 19.92 12.11
CA GLU A 68 -6.16 19.31 12.69
C GLU A 68 -6.22 19.50 14.21
N TYR A 69 -5.09 19.42 14.92
CA TYR A 69 -5.01 19.58 16.38
C TYR A 69 -4.85 21.02 16.87
N THR A 70 -4.34 21.90 16.01
CA THR A 70 -4.01 23.28 16.39
C THR A 70 -4.96 24.32 15.84
N GLY A 71 -5.61 24.05 14.71
CA GLY A 71 -6.32 25.02 13.91
C GLY A 71 -5.41 26.02 13.20
N TRP A 72 -4.10 25.74 13.13
CA TRP A 72 -3.14 26.59 12.41
C TRP A 72 -3.29 26.44 10.90
N GLU A 73 -2.84 27.46 10.17
CA GLU A 73 -2.64 27.45 8.73
C GLU A 73 -1.15 27.49 8.44
N PHE A 74 -0.67 26.62 7.53
CA PHE A 74 0.72 26.60 7.13
C PHE A 74 0.91 27.24 5.76
N GLU A 75 1.78 28.24 5.70
CA GLU A 75 2.22 28.87 4.46
C GLU A 75 3.61 28.32 4.10
N TYR A 76 3.72 27.68 2.94
CA TYR A 76 4.98 27.07 2.49
C TYR A 76 5.81 28.05 1.70
N VAL A 77 7.03 28.37 2.19
CA VAL A 77 7.96 29.32 1.59
C VAL A 77 9.13 28.58 0.95
N GLN A 78 9.14 28.56 -0.37
CA GLN A 78 10.17 27.86 -1.15
C GLN A 78 11.49 28.63 -1.16
N ASP A 79 12.60 27.87 -1.07
CA ASP A 79 13.97 28.35 -1.19
C ASP A 79 14.79 27.52 -2.18
N ALA A 80 15.83 28.12 -2.74
CA ALA A 80 16.73 27.44 -3.66
C ALA A 80 17.71 26.49 -2.96
N SER A 81 17.81 26.56 -1.63
CA SER A 81 18.61 25.65 -0.79
C SER A 81 18.22 25.75 0.68
N TRP A 82 18.49 24.69 1.41
CA TRP A 82 18.28 24.63 2.86
C TRP A 82 19.01 25.75 3.63
N LEU A 83 20.21 26.15 3.19
CA LEU A 83 20.96 27.26 3.79
C LEU A 83 20.25 28.62 3.60
N MET A 84 19.50 28.79 2.52
CA MET A 84 18.67 29.99 2.32
C MET A 84 17.50 30.01 3.29
N SER A 85 16.83 28.87 3.50
CA SER A 85 15.77 28.75 4.52
C SER A 85 16.32 29.06 5.92
N LEU A 86 17.49 28.55 6.30
CA LEU A 86 18.12 28.91 7.57
C LEU A 86 18.36 30.42 7.69
N SER A 87 18.82 31.06 6.61
CA SER A 87 19.03 32.50 6.59
C SER A 87 17.74 33.28 6.77
N LYS A 88 16.64 32.84 6.14
CA LYS A 88 15.29 33.42 6.32
C LYS A 88 14.78 33.23 7.75
N LEU A 89 14.95 32.02 8.31
CA LEU A 89 14.57 31.72 9.69
C LEU A 89 15.30 32.65 10.66
N ARG A 90 16.62 32.88 10.46
CA ARG A 90 17.43 33.79 11.25
C ARG A 90 16.91 35.23 11.21
N ARG A 91 16.39 35.68 10.08
CA ARG A 91 15.81 37.03 9.91
C ARG A 91 14.32 37.13 10.30
N GLY A 92 13.67 36.03 10.69
CA GLY A 92 12.25 36.01 11.00
C GLY A 92 11.33 36.16 9.78
N GLU A 93 11.85 35.88 8.58
CA GLU A 93 11.06 35.88 7.33
C GLU A 93 10.21 34.60 7.21
N ILE A 94 10.60 33.52 7.87
CA ILE A 94 9.85 32.29 8.10
C ILE A 94 9.86 31.97 9.60
N ASP A 95 8.92 31.15 10.04
CA ASP A 95 8.72 30.83 11.46
C ASP A 95 9.26 29.45 11.83
N LEU A 96 9.31 28.54 10.86
CA LEU A 96 9.58 27.12 11.09
C LEU A 96 10.39 26.49 9.94
N ILE A 97 11.30 25.58 10.28
CA ILE A 97 11.88 24.56 9.38
C ILE A 97 11.76 23.21 10.08
N CYS A 98 11.22 22.18 9.40
CA CYS A 98 10.96 20.86 10.01
C CYS A 98 11.93 19.76 9.53
N THR A 99 13.12 20.12 9.04
CA THR A 99 14.08 19.18 8.45
C THR A 99 15.48 19.32 9.03
N ALA A 100 15.60 19.82 10.25
CA ALA A 100 16.89 20.11 10.86
C ALA A 100 17.44 18.94 11.67
N HIS A 101 18.59 18.41 11.28
CA HIS A 101 19.36 17.54 12.17
C HIS A 101 19.96 18.35 13.31
N HIS A 102 19.95 17.76 14.51
CA HIS A 102 20.51 18.40 15.69
C HIS A 102 22.05 18.46 15.59
N THR A 103 22.60 19.66 15.69
CA THR A 103 24.03 19.88 15.89
C THR A 103 24.23 20.87 17.01
N GLU A 104 25.34 20.76 17.75
CA GLU A 104 25.68 21.71 18.84
C GLU A 104 25.80 23.15 18.36
N GLU A 105 26.28 23.35 17.14
CA GLU A 105 26.42 24.69 16.55
C GLU A 105 25.06 25.31 16.25
N ARG A 106 24.14 24.55 15.61
CA ARG A 106 22.79 25.03 15.32
C ARG A 106 21.97 25.27 16.58
N ALA A 107 22.15 24.42 17.62
CA ALA A 107 21.45 24.56 18.88
C ALA A 107 21.86 25.85 19.66
N LYS A 108 22.99 26.46 19.35
CA LYS A 108 23.37 27.78 19.89
C LYS A 108 22.57 28.92 19.23
N GLU A 109 22.11 28.73 18.01
CA GLU A 109 21.47 29.74 17.21
C GLU A 109 19.93 29.59 17.14
N PHE A 110 19.44 28.37 17.07
CA PHE A 110 18.01 28.05 16.89
C PHE A 110 17.50 27.22 18.05
N LEU A 111 16.17 27.33 18.29
CA LEU A 111 15.45 26.42 19.18
C LEU A 111 15.08 25.15 18.40
N TYR A 112 15.08 24.04 19.09
CA TYR A 112 14.69 22.73 18.56
C TYR A 112 13.42 22.22 19.25
N SER A 113 12.52 21.55 18.51
CA SER A 113 11.50 20.71 19.12
C SER A 113 12.16 19.59 19.95
N ARG A 114 11.52 19.17 21.03
CA ARG A 114 12.00 18.06 21.86
C ARG A 114 11.73 16.70 21.21
N MET A 115 10.58 16.62 20.53
CA MET A 115 10.18 15.44 19.77
C MET A 115 10.78 15.52 18.37
N PRO A 116 11.33 14.41 17.83
CA PRO A 116 11.68 14.35 16.41
C PRO A 116 10.41 14.53 15.58
N PHE A 117 10.54 15.29 14.50
CA PHE A 117 9.50 15.42 13.49
C PHE A 117 9.49 14.24 12.54
N GLY A 118 10.61 13.54 12.41
CA GLY A 118 10.75 12.33 11.63
C GLY A 118 12.19 11.80 11.64
N TYR A 119 12.40 10.80 10.80
CA TYR A 119 13.69 10.14 10.65
C TYR A 119 14.03 10.02 9.17
N GLU A 120 15.30 10.12 8.85
CA GLU A 120 15.83 9.83 7.52
C GLU A 120 17.05 8.91 7.60
N VAL A 121 17.33 8.24 6.48
CA VAL A 121 18.53 7.43 6.29
C VAL A 121 19.45 8.09 5.29
N SER A 122 20.73 7.77 5.35
CA SER A 122 21.72 8.13 4.35
C SER A 122 21.78 7.02 3.29
N ILE A 123 21.69 7.40 2.03
CA ILE A 123 21.60 6.46 0.91
C ILE A 123 22.85 6.61 0.05
N LEU A 124 23.46 5.49 -0.28
CA LEU A 124 24.55 5.39 -1.24
C LEU A 124 23.99 4.96 -2.60
N TYR A 125 24.14 5.81 -3.59
CA TYR A 125 23.72 5.57 -4.97
C TYR A 125 24.92 5.37 -5.89
N ALA A 126 24.79 4.42 -6.84
CA ALA A 126 25.62 4.31 -8.02
C ALA A 126 24.80 4.63 -9.29
N LYS A 127 25.42 4.64 -10.46
CA LYS A 127 24.70 4.75 -11.75
C LYS A 127 23.78 3.54 -11.94
N ALA A 128 22.68 3.73 -12.66
CA ALA A 128 21.72 2.65 -12.93
C ALA A 128 22.34 1.41 -13.58
N ASP A 129 23.37 1.60 -14.41
CA ASP A 129 24.11 0.55 -15.11
C ASP A 129 25.35 0.02 -14.34
N SER A 130 25.51 0.41 -13.06
CA SER A 130 26.62 -0.04 -12.22
C SER A 130 26.56 -1.53 -11.92
N ASN A 131 27.73 -2.18 -11.89
CA ASN A 131 27.87 -3.57 -11.49
C ASN A 131 27.88 -3.79 -9.97
N ILE A 132 27.91 -2.71 -9.16
CA ILE A 132 27.86 -2.81 -7.70
C ILE A 132 26.45 -3.23 -7.29
N SER A 133 26.33 -4.39 -6.65
CA SER A 133 25.06 -4.88 -6.10
C SER A 133 24.75 -4.24 -4.75
N TYR A 134 23.52 -4.36 -4.27
CA TYR A 134 23.15 -3.89 -2.95
C TYR A 134 23.97 -4.60 -1.88
N GLN A 135 24.65 -3.80 -1.02
CA GLN A 135 25.55 -4.28 0.04
C GLN A 135 26.75 -5.12 -0.43
N ASP A 136 27.19 -4.93 -1.68
CA ASP A 136 28.43 -5.54 -2.18
C ASP A 136 29.65 -4.72 -1.73
N TYR A 137 30.00 -4.88 -0.47
CA TYR A 137 31.10 -4.12 0.15
C TYR A 137 32.48 -4.44 -0.45
N GLU A 138 32.61 -5.59 -1.10
CA GLU A 138 33.84 -5.96 -1.83
C GLU A 138 33.97 -5.11 -3.10
N ALA A 139 32.90 -4.95 -3.86
CA ALA A 139 32.88 -4.12 -5.06
C ALA A 139 32.98 -2.61 -4.75
N MET A 140 32.69 -2.18 -3.51
CA MET A 140 32.83 -0.81 -3.07
C MET A 140 34.27 -0.40 -2.74
N GLN A 141 35.19 -1.37 -2.58
CA GLN A 141 36.58 -1.07 -2.22
C GLN A 141 37.29 -0.23 -3.29
N GLY A 142 37.95 0.84 -2.86
CA GLY A 142 38.69 1.75 -3.72
C GLY A 142 37.81 2.65 -4.61
N CYS A 143 36.49 2.63 -4.45
CA CYS A 143 35.58 3.47 -5.22
C CYS A 143 35.70 4.95 -4.84
N ARG A 144 35.44 5.84 -5.81
CA ARG A 144 35.34 7.28 -5.61
C ARG A 144 33.94 7.64 -5.17
N VAL A 145 33.81 8.17 -3.94
CA VAL A 145 32.50 8.49 -3.34
C VAL A 145 32.31 10.00 -3.25
N GLY A 146 31.24 10.47 -3.89
CA GLY A 146 30.81 11.87 -3.78
C GLY A 146 30.12 12.13 -2.45
N LEU A 147 30.56 13.15 -1.73
CA LEU A 147 30.09 13.57 -0.43
C LEU A 147 29.73 15.06 -0.46
N LEU A 148 28.62 15.46 0.14
CA LEU A 148 28.31 16.87 0.32
C LEU A 148 29.01 17.40 1.57
N LYS A 149 29.71 18.54 1.43
CA LYS A 149 30.36 19.20 2.56
C LYS A 149 29.34 19.57 3.63
N GLU A 150 29.71 19.32 4.88
CA GLU A 150 28.91 19.66 6.06
C GLU A 150 27.52 19.00 6.07
N SER A 151 27.29 17.96 5.24
CA SER A 151 26.06 17.22 5.27
C SER A 151 26.11 16.14 6.35
N TYR A 152 24.98 15.87 6.97
CA TYR A 152 24.86 14.80 7.95
C TYR A 152 25.08 13.43 7.30
N SER A 153 24.54 13.22 6.09
CA SER A 153 24.69 11.96 5.35
C SER A 153 26.14 11.62 5.00
N ALA A 154 27.01 12.62 4.77
CA ALA A 154 28.43 12.37 4.57
C ALA A 154 29.08 11.79 5.84
N GLY A 155 28.83 12.38 7.01
CA GLY A 155 29.36 11.89 8.29
C GLY A 155 28.82 10.49 8.66
N ASP A 156 27.57 10.20 8.33
CA ASP A 156 27.00 8.86 8.51
C ASP A 156 27.71 7.82 7.65
N PHE A 157 27.92 8.14 6.37
CA PHE A 157 28.62 7.24 5.47
C PHE A 157 30.07 7.03 5.90
N GLU A 158 30.77 8.09 6.29
CA GLU A 158 32.15 8.01 6.79
C GLU A 158 32.25 7.02 7.96
N LYS A 159 31.36 7.14 8.94
CA LYS A 159 31.28 6.23 10.08
C LYS A 159 30.91 4.80 9.65
N HIS A 160 29.95 4.64 8.78
CA HIS A 160 29.51 3.34 8.25
C HIS A 160 30.62 2.64 7.48
N ALA A 161 31.35 3.39 6.64
CA ALA A 161 32.50 2.87 5.91
C ALA A 161 33.64 2.43 6.84
N GLU A 162 33.88 3.19 7.94
CA GLU A 162 34.87 2.79 8.96
C GLU A 162 34.45 1.48 9.67
N GLU A 163 33.17 1.37 10.08
CA GLU A 163 32.63 0.18 10.74
C GLU A 163 32.71 -1.07 9.87
N LEU A 164 32.47 -0.94 8.57
CA LEU A 164 32.52 -2.02 7.59
C LEU A 164 33.88 -2.21 6.91
N GLN A 165 34.87 -1.38 7.28
CA GLN A 165 36.22 -1.40 6.69
C GLN A 165 36.21 -1.24 5.16
N ILE A 166 35.36 -0.33 4.66
CA ILE A 166 35.32 0.05 3.26
C ILE A 166 36.37 1.13 3.00
N ASP A 167 37.38 0.78 2.17
CA ASP A 167 38.34 1.77 1.67
C ASP A 167 37.75 2.50 0.47
N TYR A 168 37.79 3.84 0.48
CA TYR A 168 37.20 4.65 -0.58
C TYR A 168 37.94 5.99 -0.74
N GLU A 169 37.83 6.64 -1.91
CA GLU A 169 38.29 7.97 -2.17
C GLU A 169 37.14 8.99 -2.03
N GLY A 170 37.08 9.76 -0.95
CA GLY A 170 36.07 10.78 -0.72
C GLY A 170 36.27 12.03 -1.57
N ILE A 171 35.29 12.39 -2.41
CA ILE A 171 35.31 13.62 -3.24
C ILE A 171 34.18 14.55 -2.78
N TYR A 172 34.57 15.74 -2.23
CA TYR A 172 33.61 16.63 -1.58
C TYR A 172 33.07 17.71 -2.52
N PHE A 173 31.75 17.86 -2.54
CA PHE A 173 31.01 18.82 -3.33
C PHE A 173 30.33 19.87 -2.45
N ASN A 174 30.09 21.06 -3.00
CA ASN A 174 29.32 22.11 -2.32
C ASN A 174 27.82 22.04 -2.65
N ARG A 175 27.44 21.38 -3.76
CA ARG A 175 26.07 21.29 -4.24
C ARG A 175 25.78 19.87 -4.77
N GLU A 176 24.58 19.37 -4.51
CA GLU A 176 24.11 18.06 -4.94
C GLU A 176 24.13 17.93 -6.48
N ASN A 177 23.68 18.95 -7.20
CA ASN A 177 23.67 18.93 -8.68
C ASN A 177 25.07 18.75 -9.28
N ASP A 178 26.10 19.31 -8.65
CA ASP A 178 27.50 19.13 -9.11
C ASP A 178 27.98 17.70 -8.85
N MET A 179 27.55 17.10 -7.73
CA MET A 179 27.84 15.73 -7.35
C MET A 179 27.13 14.75 -8.29
N THR A 180 25.84 14.96 -8.55
CA THR A 180 25.07 14.17 -9.52
C THR A 180 25.70 14.21 -10.92
N ALA A 181 26.06 15.40 -11.40
CA ALA A 181 26.74 15.55 -12.70
C ALA A 181 28.13 14.88 -12.73
N ALA A 182 28.82 14.79 -11.58
CA ALA A 182 30.07 14.05 -11.49
C ALA A 182 29.86 12.54 -11.56
N LEU A 183 28.80 12.02 -10.94
CA LEU A 183 28.38 10.61 -11.03
C LEU A 183 28.04 10.25 -12.49
N GLU A 184 27.18 11.01 -13.14
CA GLU A 184 26.78 10.79 -14.53
C GLU A 184 27.99 10.76 -15.49
N ARG A 185 28.99 11.62 -15.26
CA ARG A 185 30.23 11.70 -16.06
C ARG A 185 31.28 10.67 -15.67
N GLY A 186 31.01 9.80 -14.68
CA GLY A 186 31.97 8.80 -14.20
C GLY A 186 33.19 9.40 -13.49
N LYS A 187 33.09 10.63 -12.94
CA LYS A 187 34.13 11.21 -12.10
C LYS A 187 34.11 10.67 -10.69
N ILE A 188 32.97 10.22 -10.23
CA ILE A 188 32.75 9.46 -9.01
C ILE A 188 31.98 8.18 -9.39
N ASP A 189 32.12 7.15 -8.60
CA ASP A 189 31.50 5.85 -8.81
C ASP A 189 30.19 5.72 -8.01
N MET A 190 30.13 6.40 -6.87
CA MET A 190 28.98 6.45 -5.98
C MET A 190 28.79 7.84 -5.41
N MET A 191 27.57 8.14 -4.92
CA MET A 191 27.29 9.38 -4.19
C MET A 191 26.39 9.11 -2.98
N VAL A 192 26.59 9.91 -1.92
CA VAL A 192 25.80 9.83 -0.68
C VAL A 192 24.82 10.98 -0.58
N VAL A 193 23.56 10.69 -0.31
CA VAL A 193 22.50 11.69 -0.06
C VAL A 193 21.59 11.23 1.07
N GLY A 194 20.87 12.15 1.70
CA GLY A 194 19.78 11.79 2.62
C GLY A 194 18.54 11.28 1.86
N SER A 195 17.73 10.45 2.50
CA SER A 195 16.53 9.85 1.88
C SER A 195 15.50 10.87 1.39
N ARG A 196 15.53 12.10 1.90
CA ARG A 196 14.72 13.23 1.38
C ARG A 196 15.06 13.60 -0.07
N TYR A 197 16.23 13.20 -0.55
CA TYR A 197 16.74 13.43 -1.91
C TYR A 197 16.82 12.12 -2.71
N ALA A 198 15.95 11.15 -2.37
CA ALA A 198 15.92 9.85 -3.03
C ALA A 198 15.72 9.99 -4.55
N ARG A 199 16.40 9.11 -5.30
CA ARG A 199 16.47 9.12 -6.77
C ARG A 199 16.08 7.75 -7.32
N SER A 200 14.95 7.68 -8.05
CA SER A 200 14.50 6.44 -8.69
C SER A 200 15.24 6.09 -10.00
N ASP A 201 15.99 7.04 -10.54
CA ASP A 201 16.79 6.88 -11.77
C ASP A 201 18.22 6.40 -11.50
N LEU A 202 18.59 6.21 -10.23
CA LEU A 202 19.88 5.70 -9.80
C LEU A 202 19.74 4.34 -9.12
N LYS A 203 20.82 3.57 -9.10
CA LYS A 203 20.87 2.27 -8.41
C LYS A 203 21.25 2.51 -6.95
N LEU A 204 20.36 2.13 -6.05
CA LEU A 204 20.63 2.12 -4.62
C LEU A 204 21.57 0.95 -4.31
N VAL A 205 22.72 1.22 -3.70
CA VAL A 205 23.72 0.21 -3.38
C VAL A 205 23.94 0.00 -1.89
N ASP A 206 23.59 1.00 -1.04
CA ASP A 206 23.59 0.82 0.41
C ASP A 206 22.75 1.87 1.13
N ILE A 207 22.39 1.58 2.37
CA ILE A 207 21.67 2.48 3.28
C ILE A 207 22.40 2.49 4.62
N SER A 208 22.66 3.66 5.16
CA SER A 208 23.33 3.83 6.45
C SER A 208 22.64 4.86 7.33
N GLY A 209 22.84 4.73 8.63
CA GLY A 209 22.29 5.63 9.63
C GLY A 209 20.76 5.59 9.73
N LEU A 210 20.25 6.03 10.85
CA LEU A 210 18.85 6.39 11.06
C LEU A 210 18.85 7.65 11.90
N ASN A 211 18.59 8.78 11.27
CA ASN A 211 18.84 10.09 11.83
C ASN A 211 17.55 10.85 12.07
N ALA A 212 17.33 11.25 13.31
CA ALA A 212 16.21 12.10 13.66
C ALA A 212 16.40 13.51 13.09
N PHE A 213 15.34 14.07 12.52
CA PHE A 213 15.27 15.49 12.21
C PHE A 213 14.12 16.14 12.99
N TYR A 214 14.26 17.41 13.24
CA TYR A 214 13.47 18.19 14.18
C TYR A 214 12.91 19.46 13.53
N CYS A 215 11.85 19.98 14.13
CA CYS A 215 11.42 21.34 13.87
C CYS A 215 12.35 22.31 14.58
N ILE A 216 12.79 23.37 13.86
CA ILE A 216 13.55 24.46 14.43
C ILE A 216 12.84 25.80 14.22
N ALA A 217 13.01 26.69 15.20
CA ALA A 217 12.50 28.05 15.19
C ALA A 217 13.55 29.03 15.65
N GLN A 218 13.31 30.34 15.42
CA GLN A 218 14.15 31.40 15.92
C GLN A 218 14.12 31.45 17.46
N GLN A 219 15.19 31.89 18.10
CA GLN A 219 15.21 32.17 19.53
C GLN A 219 14.08 33.15 19.90
N GLY A 220 13.35 32.84 20.97
CA GLY A 220 12.18 33.61 21.42
C GLY A 220 10.82 32.99 20.96
N ASN A 221 10.83 31.97 20.10
CA ASN A 221 9.63 31.26 19.65
C ASN A 221 9.38 29.94 20.41
N GLU A 222 9.70 29.88 21.71
CA GLU A 222 9.55 28.70 22.54
C GLU A 222 8.10 28.17 22.55
N ALA A 223 7.12 29.07 22.56
CA ALA A 223 5.71 28.68 22.59
C ALA A 223 5.28 27.91 21.34
N LEU A 224 5.81 28.26 20.16
CA LEU A 224 5.55 27.55 18.90
C LEU A 224 6.02 26.10 18.99
N LEU A 225 7.28 25.88 19.38
CA LEU A 225 7.85 24.54 19.48
C LEU A 225 7.26 23.72 20.61
N GLN A 226 6.91 24.33 21.76
CA GLN A 226 6.20 23.64 22.84
C GLN A 226 4.82 23.16 22.39
N ARG A 227 4.10 23.93 21.58
CA ARG A 227 2.80 23.48 21.04
C ARG A 227 3.00 22.37 20.01
N ILE A 228 4.00 22.45 19.14
CA ILE A 228 4.37 21.37 18.21
C ILE A 228 4.68 20.10 19.00
N ASP A 229 5.55 20.17 20.01
CA ASP A 229 5.88 19.00 20.86
C ASP A 229 4.65 18.36 21.50
N ALA A 230 3.74 19.19 22.04
CA ALA A 230 2.51 18.69 22.63
C ALA A 230 1.64 17.95 21.59
N VAL A 231 1.48 18.52 20.39
CA VAL A 231 0.68 17.90 19.32
C VAL A 231 1.32 16.63 18.79
N LEU A 232 2.64 16.60 18.63
CA LEU A 232 3.35 15.37 18.24
C LEU A 232 3.10 14.23 19.26
N GLN A 233 3.03 14.56 20.57
CA GLN A 233 2.67 13.60 21.60
C GLN A 233 1.19 13.18 21.52
N GLU A 234 0.28 14.14 21.27
CA GLU A 234 -1.15 13.86 21.08
C GLU A 234 -1.35 12.90 19.90
N ILE A 235 -0.74 13.18 18.73
CA ILE A 235 -0.79 12.31 17.53
C ILE A 235 -0.24 10.90 17.85
N MET A 236 0.90 10.82 18.53
CA MET A 236 1.53 9.53 18.88
C MET A 236 0.64 8.70 19.82
N PHE A 237 -0.16 9.35 20.67
CA PHE A 237 -1.09 8.69 21.57
C PHE A 237 -2.38 8.26 20.86
N ASP A 238 -2.97 9.16 20.06
CA ASP A 238 -4.26 8.94 19.40
C ASP A 238 -4.13 8.04 18.16
N GLU A 239 -3.05 8.20 17.40
CA GLU A 239 -2.78 7.49 16.14
C GLU A 239 -1.33 6.94 16.12
N PRO A 240 -0.99 5.94 16.94
CA PRO A 240 0.40 5.49 17.13
C PRO A 240 1.07 4.97 15.85
N ALA A 241 0.30 4.51 14.86
CA ALA A 241 0.81 4.04 13.57
C ALA A 241 1.06 5.17 12.56
N PHE A 242 0.52 6.40 12.76
CA PHE A 242 0.55 7.48 11.78
C PHE A 242 1.96 7.85 11.31
N ALA A 243 2.85 8.19 12.23
CA ALA A 243 4.22 8.61 11.90
C ALA A 243 5.01 7.50 11.20
N GLY A 244 4.82 6.24 11.64
CA GLY A 244 5.45 5.06 11.02
C GLY A 244 4.94 4.80 9.61
N ALA A 245 3.63 4.83 9.40
CA ALA A 245 3.02 4.67 8.09
C ALA A 245 3.42 5.79 7.11
N LEU A 246 3.46 7.03 7.59
CA LEU A 246 3.90 8.18 6.79
C LEU A 246 5.39 8.07 6.42
N SER A 247 6.23 7.64 7.36
CA SER A 247 7.66 7.41 7.10
C SER A 247 7.86 6.28 6.08
N ALA A 248 7.15 5.16 6.21
CA ALA A 248 7.20 4.07 5.24
C ALA A 248 6.74 4.52 3.84
N LYS A 249 5.68 5.32 3.75
CA LYS A 249 5.16 5.86 2.49
C LYS A 249 6.19 6.71 1.73
N TYR A 250 6.99 7.53 2.43
CA TYR A 250 7.89 8.49 1.78
C TYR A 250 9.37 8.10 1.81
N PHE A 251 9.78 7.31 2.78
CA PHE A 251 11.17 6.96 3.05
C PHE A 251 11.40 5.46 3.25
N GLY A 252 10.39 4.62 3.03
CA GLY A 252 10.53 3.17 3.04
C GLY A 252 11.41 2.68 1.88
N HIS A 253 11.94 1.47 1.98
CA HIS A 253 12.79 0.86 0.95
C HIS A 253 12.14 0.89 -0.45
N GLU A 254 10.83 0.67 -0.51
CA GLU A 254 10.03 0.70 -1.75
C GLU A 254 9.99 2.08 -2.41
N SER A 255 10.05 3.15 -1.58
CA SER A 255 10.07 4.53 -2.07
C SER A 255 11.48 4.99 -2.48
N LEU A 256 12.52 4.30 -2.02
CA LEU A 256 13.92 4.65 -2.26
C LEU A 256 14.50 3.99 -3.51
N SER A 257 13.89 2.89 -3.97
CA SER A 257 14.29 2.17 -5.17
C SER A 257 13.08 1.76 -5.99
N SER A 258 13.16 1.88 -7.31
CA SER A 258 12.12 1.40 -8.24
C SER A 258 12.17 -0.11 -8.50
N THR A 259 13.22 -0.77 -8.03
CA THR A 259 13.47 -2.20 -8.21
C THR A 259 13.84 -2.85 -6.87
N PRO A 260 13.58 -4.14 -6.69
CA PRO A 260 13.99 -4.87 -5.50
C PRO A 260 15.50 -4.78 -5.26
N LEU A 261 15.88 -4.65 -4.00
CA LEU A 261 17.28 -4.54 -3.57
C LEU A 261 17.84 -5.94 -3.30
N TYR A 262 18.45 -6.53 -4.32
CA TYR A 262 19.09 -7.84 -4.21
C TYR A 262 20.58 -7.68 -3.89
N THR A 263 21.05 -8.45 -2.89
CA THR A 263 22.49 -8.61 -2.63
C THR A 263 23.15 -9.37 -3.77
N LYS A 264 24.49 -9.38 -3.81
CA LYS A 264 25.24 -10.14 -4.80
C LYS A 264 24.90 -11.64 -4.74
N GLU A 265 24.82 -12.22 -3.54
CA GLU A 265 24.46 -13.62 -3.34
C GLU A 265 23.04 -13.93 -3.86
N GLU A 266 22.07 -13.06 -3.59
CA GLU A 266 20.70 -13.19 -4.10
C GLU A 266 20.64 -13.08 -5.62
N MET A 267 21.42 -12.18 -6.24
CA MET A 267 21.49 -12.07 -7.70
C MET A 267 22.11 -13.32 -8.34
N GLU A 268 23.24 -13.81 -7.81
CA GLU A 268 23.85 -15.05 -8.25
C GLU A 268 22.90 -16.25 -8.09
N TYR A 269 22.13 -16.26 -7.00
CA TYR A 269 21.09 -17.27 -6.78
C TYR A 269 19.99 -17.18 -7.85
N ILE A 270 19.44 -15.98 -8.13
CA ILE A 270 18.41 -15.75 -9.15
C ILE A 270 18.93 -16.23 -10.53
N GLU A 271 20.17 -15.88 -10.89
CA GLU A 271 20.80 -16.28 -12.15
C GLU A 271 20.99 -17.81 -12.25
N SER A 272 21.16 -18.49 -11.12
CA SER A 272 21.30 -19.94 -11.06
C SER A 272 19.99 -20.70 -11.20
N LEU A 273 18.83 -20.01 -11.00
CA LEU A 273 17.53 -20.63 -11.08
C LEU A 273 17.14 -20.93 -12.53
N GLY A 274 16.53 -22.09 -12.75
CA GLY A 274 15.76 -22.34 -13.96
C GLY A 274 14.33 -21.81 -13.83
N THR A 275 13.45 -22.22 -14.75
CA THR A 275 12.02 -21.93 -14.66
C THR A 275 11.41 -22.51 -13.39
N ILE A 276 10.83 -21.67 -12.56
CA ILE A 276 10.16 -22.03 -11.32
C ILE A 276 8.67 -22.22 -11.59
N LYS A 277 8.16 -23.41 -11.26
CA LYS A 277 6.76 -23.74 -11.45
C LYS A 277 5.94 -23.42 -10.21
N ILE A 278 4.85 -22.68 -10.41
CA ILE A 278 3.87 -22.36 -9.38
C ILE A 278 2.58 -23.13 -9.70
N LYS A 279 2.05 -23.90 -8.74
CA LYS A 279 0.76 -24.58 -8.89
C LYS A 279 -0.34 -23.81 -8.17
N MET A 280 -1.50 -23.68 -8.81
CA MET A 280 -2.71 -23.16 -8.22
C MET A 280 -3.88 -24.11 -8.51
N PHE A 281 -4.54 -24.60 -7.46
CA PHE A 281 -5.68 -25.50 -7.57
C PHE A 281 -6.98 -24.72 -7.82
N GLN A 282 -7.05 -24.05 -8.95
CA GLN A 282 -8.23 -23.32 -9.42
C GLN A 282 -8.30 -23.39 -10.94
N ASP A 283 -9.52 -23.64 -11.45
CA ASP A 283 -9.83 -23.54 -12.88
C ASP A 283 -11.17 -22.79 -13.01
N GLN A 284 -11.17 -21.51 -12.61
CA GLN A 284 -12.37 -20.68 -12.53
C GLN A 284 -12.09 -19.22 -12.91
N HIS A 285 -12.86 -18.72 -13.87
CA HIS A 285 -12.87 -17.29 -14.18
C HIS A 285 -13.31 -16.44 -12.99
N PRO A 286 -12.73 -15.25 -12.82
CA PRO A 286 -11.60 -14.64 -13.53
C PRO A 286 -10.25 -14.92 -12.84
N SER A 287 -10.25 -15.69 -11.73
CA SER A 287 -9.10 -15.82 -10.84
C SER A 287 -7.92 -16.55 -11.49
N CYS A 288 -8.10 -17.82 -11.82
CA CYS A 288 -7.17 -18.63 -12.59
C CYS A 288 -7.98 -19.65 -13.37
N TYR A 289 -7.73 -19.78 -14.65
CA TYR A 289 -8.38 -20.75 -15.54
C TYR A 289 -7.42 -21.23 -16.61
N VAL A 290 -7.65 -22.42 -17.15
CA VAL A 290 -6.80 -23.00 -18.19
C VAL A 290 -7.49 -22.83 -19.55
N GLU A 291 -6.80 -22.21 -20.50
CA GLU A 291 -7.24 -22.06 -21.88
C GLU A 291 -6.07 -22.35 -22.82
N ASP A 292 -6.29 -23.24 -23.78
CA ASP A 292 -5.24 -23.73 -24.71
C ASP A 292 -4.01 -24.34 -24.03
N GLY A 293 -4.18 -24.90 -22.81
CA GLY A 293 -3.11 -25.51 -22.01
C GLY A 293 -2.29 -24.52 -21.18
N GLU A 294 -2.63 -23.24 -21.19
CA GLU A 294 -1.98 -22.18 -20.42
C GLU A 294 -2.89 -21.64 -19.30
N ALA A 295 -2.29 -21.33 -18.15
CA ALA A 295 -3.00 -20.64 -17.09
C ALA A 295 -3.21 -19.16 -17.47
N LYS A 296 -4.45 -18.69 -17.31
CA LYS A 296 -4.87 -17.32 -17.57
C LYS A 296 -5.66 -16.76 -16.38
N GLY A 297 -5.96 -15.47 -16.42
CA GLY A 297 -6.73 -14.77 -15.40
C GLY A 297 -5.87 -13.95 -14.44
N ILE A 298 -6.50 -13.43 -13.39
CA ILE A 298 -5.87 -12.49 -12.44
C ILE A 298 -4.52 -13.02 -11.93
N TRP A 299 -4.49 -14.26 -11.47
CA TRP A 299 -3.28 -14.81 -10.85
C TRP A 299 -2.16 -15.12 -11.85
N ALA A 300 -2.49 -15.46 -13.08
CA ALA A 300 -1.49 -15.61 -14.14
C ALA A 300 -0.80 -14.27 -14.46
N GLU A 301 -1.56 -13.20 -14.50
CA GLU A 301 -1.01 -11.85 -14.73
C GLU A 301 -0.22 -11.33 -13.50
N VAL A 302 -0.65 -11.64 -12.28
CA VAL A 302 0.11 -11.33 -11.06
C VAL A 302 1.43 -12.09 -11.02
N VAL A 303 1.46 -13.35 -11.41
CA VAL A 303 2.71 -14.13 -11.50
C VAL A 303 3.66 -13.56 -12.56
N LYS A 304 3.15 -13.09 -13.69
CA LYS A 304 3.96 -12.36 -14.70
C LYS A 304 4.55 -11.07 -14.13
N LEU A 305 3.75 -10.31 -13.38
CA LEU A 305 4.23 -9.10 -12.71
C LEU A 305 5.33 -9.42 -11.70
N LEU A 306 5.17 -10.48 -10.91
CA LEU A 306 6.21 -10.94 -9.99
C LEU A 306 7.49 -11.40 -10.73
N ALA A 307 7.35 -12.08 -11.88
CA ALA A 307 8.48 -12.45 -12.73
C ALA A 307 9.23 -11.21 -13.22
N GLU A 308 8.51 -10.19 -13.69
CA GLU A 308 9.09 -8.93 -14.14
C GLU A 308 9.84 -8.20 -13.00
N LYS A 309 9.24 -8.13 -11.80
CA LYS A 309 9.86 -7.47 -10.65
C LYS A 309 11.05 -8.26 -10.09
N SER A 310 10.97 -9.59 -10.02
CA SER A 310 11.99 -10.43 -9.40
C SER A 310 13.15 -10.80 -10.33
N GLY A 311 12.94 -10.79 -11.64
CA GLY A 311 13.87 -11.38 -12.61
C GLY A 311 13.85 -12.91 -12.66
N ILE A 312 12.93 -13.58 -11.94
CA ILE A 312 12.79 -15.04 -11.93
C ILE A 312 11.79 -15.45 -13.01
N ASP A 313 12.13 -16.50 -13.77
CA ASP A 313 11.21 -17.09 -14.74
C ASP A 313 10.18 -17.98 -14.04
N PHE A 314 8.96 -17.47 -13.86
CA PHE A 314 7.84 -18.18 -13.26
C PHE A 314 6.86 -18.68 -14.30
N VAL A 315 6.38 -19.91 -14.11
CA VAL A 315 5.27 -20.50 -14.86
C VAL A 315 4.17 -20.90 -13.89
N LEU A 316 2.96 -20.34 -14.05
CA LEU A 316 1.79 -20.75 -13.30
C LEU A 316 1.10 -21.92 -14.00
N GLU A 317 0.88 -23.02 -13.27
CA GLU A 317 0.06 -24.15 -13.69
C GLU A 317 -1.27 -24.15 -12.92
N GLY A 318 -2.39 -24.01 -13.61
CA GLY A 318 -3.73 -24.19 -13.06
C GLY A 318 -4.04 -25.65 -12.80
N GLY A 319 -5.07 -25.93 -11.99
CA GLY A 319 -5.61 -27.27 -11.75
C GLY A 319 -7.00 -27.19 -11.18
N GLY A 320 -7.81 -28.24 -11.43
CA GLY A 320 -9.19 -28.28 -10.95
C GLY A 320 -9.31 -28.36 -9.43
N LEU A 321 -10.46 -27.96 -8.88
CA LEU A 321 -10.75 -28.05 -7.44
C LEU A 321 -10.89 -29.50 -6.95
N GLU A 322 -11.04 -30.46 -7.84
CA GLU A 322 -10.99 -31.90 -7.55
C GLU A 322 -9.60 -32.36 -7.05
N GLU A 323 -8.55 -31.67 -7.47
CA GLU A 323 -7.18 -31.90 -6.99
C GLU A 323 -6.89 -31.19 -5.65
N TYR A 324 -7.82 -30.39 -5.14
CA TYR A 324 -7.62 -29.61 -3.92
C TYR A 324 -7.67 -30.50 -2.68
N SER A 325 -6.52 -30.98 -2.25
CA SER A 325 -6.36 -31.86 -1.10
C SER A 325 -4.98 -31.70 -0.45
N GLN A 326 -4.84 -32.06 0.82
CA GLN A 326 -3.56 -32.09 1.52
C GLN A 326 -2.54 -32.96 0.77
N GLN A 327 -2.95 -34.12 0.29
CA GLN A 327 -2.07 -35.05 -0.45
C GLN A 327 -1.51 -34.40 -1.73
N SER A 328 -2.34 -33.69 -2.50
CA SER A 328 -1.90 -32.98 -3.71
C SER A 328 -0.89 -31.88 -3.38
N TYR A 329 -1.13 -31.12 -2.29
CA TYR A 329 -0.19 -30.10 -1.84
C TYR A 329 1.18 -30.70 -1.50
N GLU A 330 1.24 -31.78 -0.73
CA GLU A 330 2.47 -32.47 -0.39
C GLU A 330 3.19 -33.04 -1.63
N GLU A 331 2.42 -33.59 -2.57
CA GLU A 331 2.94 -34.14 -3.82
C GLU A 331 3.62 -33.05 -4.68
N TYR A 332 2.96 -31.90 -4.90
CA TYR A 332 3.52 -30.83 -5.72
C TYR A 332 4.70 -30.16 -5.04
N LEU A 333 4.64 -29.88 -3.74
CA LEU A 333 5.81 -29.38 -2.99
C LEU A 333 6.99 -30.33 -3.08
N SER A 334 6.77 -31.64 -2.91
CA SER A 334 7.83 -32.67 -3.02
C SER A 334 8.44 -32.75 -4.42
N LYS A 335 7.69 -32.33 -5.47
CA LYS A 335 8.18 -32.22 -6.84
C LYS A 335 8.92 -30.91 -7.13
N GLY A 336 9.08 -30.04 -6.12
CA GLY A 336 9.74 -28.74 -6.24
C GLY A 336 8.86 -27.61 -6.80
N TYR A 337 7.54 -27.80 -6.85
CA TYR A 337 6.62 -26.69 -7.17
C TYR A 337 6.48 -25.75 -6.00
N LEU A 338 6.29 -24.47 -6.29
CA LEU A 338 5.67 -23.53 -5.36
C LEU A 338 4.15 -23.63 -5.45
N LEU A 339 3.45 -23.29 -4.38
CA LEU A 339 1.98 -23.28 -4.38
C LEU A 339 1.48 -21.85 -4.15
N MET A 340 0.63 -21.35 -5.06
CA MET A 340 -0.09 -20.09 -4.84
C MET A 340 -1.41 -20.39 -4.15
N ARG A 341 -1.67 -19.75 -3.01
CA ARG A 341 -2.82 -20.03 -2.15
C ARG A 341 -3.15 -18.91 -1.18
N THR A 342 -4.28 -19.02 -0.51
CA THR A 342 -4.60 -18.13 0.60
C THR A 342 -3.99 -18.64 1.91
N GLN A 343 -3.54 -17.74 2.78
CA GLN A 343 -2.88 -18.09 4.03
C GLN A 343 -3.79 -18.89 4.97
N ASN A 344 -5.06 -18.51 5.09
CA ASN A 344 -6.03 -19.23 5.92
C ASN A 344 -6.24 -20.69 5.47
N ALA A 345 -6.10 -20.98 4.17
CA ALA A 345 -6.14 -22.35 3.66
C ALA A 345 -4.92 -23.17 4.11
N HIS A 346 -3.78 -22.53 4.43
CA HIS A 346 -2.63 -23.21 5.02
C HIS A 346 -2.92 -23.72 6.42
N GLU A 347 -3.42 -22.87 7.27
CA GLU A 347 -3.74 -23.23 8.65
C GLU A 347 -4.80 -24.32 8.72
N TYR A 348 -5.78 -24.25 7.83
CA TYR A 348 -6.86 -25.25 7.73
C TYR A 348 -6.36 -26.63 7.24
N MET A 349 -5.45 -26.65 6.27
CA MET A 349 -4.95 -27.91 5.68
C MET A 349 -3.85 -28.58 6.50
N GLY A 350 -3.34 -27.94 7.54
CA GLY A 350 -2.25 -28.33 8.43
C GLY A 350 -1.70 -29.73 8.25
N GLY A 351 -0.41 -29.84 7.93
CA GLY A 351 0.26 -31.15 7.84
C GLY A 351 0.43 -31.76 9.23
N GLY A 352 0.27 -33.08 9.35
CA GLY A 352 0.69 -33.81 10.54
C GLY A 352 2.20 -33.64 10.79
N GLU A 353 2.65 -33.81 12.04
CA GLU A 353 4.05 -33.68 12.43
C GLU A 353 4.95 -34.56 11.51
N GLY A 354 5.98 -33.96 10.91
CA GLY A 354 6.92 -34.64 10.00
C GLY A 354 6.51 -34.69 8.53
N THR A 355 5.41 -34.06 8.12
CA THR A 355 5.03 -33.92 6.70
C THR A 355 5.75 -32.76 6.02
N VAL A 356 5.75 -32.73 4.68
CA VAL A 356 6.30 -31.60 3.90
C VAL A 356 5.57 -30.29 4.22
N LEU A 357 4.25 -30.36 4.41
CA LEU A 357 3.43 -29.20 4.76
C LEU A 357 3.76 -28.63 6.14
N SER A 358 4.12 -29.47 7.12
CA SER A 358 4.48 -28.98 8.47
C SER A 358 5.77 -28.15 8.49
N ASN A 359 6.63 -28.31 7.48
CA ASN A 359 7.89 -27.58 7.31
C ASN A 359 7.83 -26.55 6.17
N ALA A 360 6.66 -26.35 5.58
CA ALA A 360 6.50 -25.38 4.50
C ALA A 360 6.58 -23.94 5.05
N ILE A 361 7.11 -23.05 4.22
CA ILE A 361 7.24 -21.62 4.47
C ILE A 361 6.41 -20.84 3.46
N THR A 362 5.96 -19.66 3.84
CA THR A 362 5.15 -18.78 2.96
C THR A 362 5.82 -17.44 2.74
N SER A 363 5.59 -16.86 1.56
CA SER A 363 5.92 -15.47 1.29
C SER A 363 5.06 -14.51 2.11
N ASN A 364 5.41 -13.24 2.10
CA ASN A 364 4.50 -12.15 2.46
C ASN A 364 3.24 -12.21 1.59
N ALA A 365 2.17 -11.59 2.04
CA ALA A 365 0.96 -11.44 1.26
C ALA A 365 1.23 -10.63 -0.02
N ILE A 366 0.79 -11.16 -1.17
CA ILE A 366 0.81 -10.43 -2.44
C ILE A 366 -0.35 -9.42 -2.44
N THR A 367 -1.51 -9.84 -1.99
CA THR A 367 -2.71 -9.01 -1.83
C THR A 367 -3.72 -9.72 -0.94
N ASN A 368 -4.74 -8.98 -0.53
CA ASN A 368 -5.87 -9.51 0.22
C ASN A 368 -7.09 -9.62 -0.69
N VAL A 369 -7.81 -10.72 -0.62
CA VAL A 369 -9.04 -10.99 -1.38
C VAL A 369 -10.19 -11.22 -0.43
N SER A 370 -11.21 -10.36 -0.50
CA SER A 370 -12.43 -10.47 0.28
C SER A 370 -13.35 -11.60 -0.20
N VAL A 371 -14.30 -11.99 0.64
CA VAL A 371 -15.41 -12.86 0.27
C VAL A 371 -16.70 -12.05 0.06
N ALA A 372 -17.54 -12.52 -0.86
CA ALA A 372 -18.84 -11.94 -1.14
C ALA A 372 -19.95 -12.89 -0.67
N TYR A 373 -20.94 -12.35 0.02
CA TYR A 373 -22.17 -13.03 0.44
C TYR A 373 -23.26 -12.75 -0.60
N VAL A 374 -23.80 -13.78 -1.20
CA VAL A 374 -24.81 -13.65 -2.27
C VAL A 374 -26.10 -14.34 -1.85
N LYS A 375 -27.21 -13.64 -1.99
CA LYS A 375 -28.57 -14.13 -1.72
C LYS A 375 -29.51 -13.83 -2.89
N ARG A 376 -30.66 -14.50 -2.90
CA ARG A 376 -31.75 -14.15 -3.85
C ARG A 376 -32.31 -12.77 -3.50
N GLN A 377 -32.66 -11.99 -4.52
CA GLN A 377 -33.34 -10.71 -4.33
C GLN A 377 -34.71 -10.91 -3.67
N ALA A 378 -35.12 -10.04 -2.77
CA ALA A 378 -36.34 -10.12 -2.00
C ALA A 378 -37.61 -10.18 -2.89
N ALA A 379 -37.60 -9.54 -4.06
CA ALA A 379 -38.71 -9.58 -5.02
C ALA A 379 -38.98 -10.96 -5.59
N PHE A 380 -38.04 -11.90 -5.49
CA PHE A 380 -38.17 -13.28 -5.96
C PHE A 380 -38.41 -14.29 -4.82
N VAL A 381 -38.57 -13.81 -3.58
CA VAL A 381 -38.86 -14.66 -2.41
C VAL A 381 -40.37 -14.67 -2.15
N GLU A 382 -41.17 -15.19 -3.08
CA GLU A 382 -42.61 -15.46 -2.84
C GLU A 382 -42.85 -16.67 -1.94
N ASP A 383 -41.85 -17.51 -1.71
CA ASP A 383 -41.98 -18.74 -0.94
C ASP A 383 -41.48 -18.58 0.51
N ARG A 384 -42.27 -19.04 1.45
CA ARG A 384 -41.92 -19.14 2.88
C ARG A 384 -40.78 -20.15 3.16
N TYR A 385 -40.30 -20.86 2.16
CA TYR A 385 -39.21 -21.82 2.30
C TYR A 385 -37.86 -21.15 2.08
N VAL A 386 -37.14 -20.95 3.15
CA VAL A 386 -35.75 -20.51 3.13
C VAL A 386 -34.86 -21.73 3.34
N SER A 387 -34.05 -22.10 2.34
CA SER A 387 -33.01 -23.11 2.52
C SER A 387 -31.97 -22.59 3.53
N HIS A 388 -31.61 -23.42 4.49
CA HIS A 388 -30.56 -23.15 5.47
C HIS A 388 -29.19 -23.73 5.05
N ILE A 389 -28.97 -23.84 3.74
CA ILE A 389 -27.71 -24.32 3.18
C ILE A 389 -26.88 -23.14 2.72
N ILE A 390 -25.59 -23.07 3.17
CA ILE A 390 -24.55 -22.23 2.63
C ILE A 390 -23.82 -23.02 1.55
N ALA A 391 -23.84 -22.53 0.30
CA ALA A 391 -23.10 -23.14 -0.79
C ALA A 391 -21.68 -22.57 -0.83
N LEU A 392 -20.67 -23.44 -0.77
CA LEU A 392 -19.25 -23.15 -0.85
C LEU A 392 -18.57 -23.97 -1.94
N THR A 393 -17.42 -23.52 -2.39
CA THR A 393 -16.43 -24.33 -3.10
C THR A 393 -15.35 -24.84 -2.14
N ARG A 394 -14.67 -25.95 -2.48
CA ARG A 394 -13.72 -26.61 -1.54
C ARG A 394 -12.52 -25.73 -1.15
N ASP A 395 -12.08 -24.83 -2.03
CA ASP A 395 -11.01 -23.88 -1.75
C ASP A 395 -11.38 -22.84 -0.66
N LEU A 396 -12.66 -22.73 -0.31
CA LEU A 396 -13.17 -21.89 0.77
C LEU A 396 -13.60 -22.68 2.01
N ALA A 397 -13.26 -23.98 2.09
CA ALA A 397 -13.66 -24.85 3.19
C ALA A 397 -13.17 -24.36 4.57
N TYR A 398 -12.05 -23.65 4.63
CA TYR A 398 -11.54 -23.05 5.87
C TYR A 398 -12.49 -22.03 6.50
N LEU A 399 -13.47 -21.49 5.75
CA LEU A 399 -14.51 -20.59 6.27
C LEU A 399 -15.61 -21.32 7.03
N GLU A 400 -15.81 -22.63 6.81
CA GLU A 400 -16.94 -23.38 7.37
C GLU A 400 -17.11 -23.19 8.89
N PRO A 401 -16.07 -23.33 9.73
CA PRO A 401 -16.23 -23.17 11.18
C PRO A 401 -16.75 -21.79 11.57
N MET A 402 -16.20 -20.72 10.97
CA MET A 402 -16.59 -19.33 11.23
C MET A 402 -18.01 -19.05 10.75
N LEU A 403 -18.36 -19.55 9.55
CA LEU A 403 -19.70 -19.37 8.98
C LEU A 403 -20.79 -20.04 9.79
N LEU A 404 -20.51 -21.22 10.35
CA LEU A 404 -21.45 -21.94 11.20
C LEU A 404 -21.58 -21.30 12.60
N GLU A 405 -20.52 -20.68 13.10
CA GLU A 405 -20.60 -19.88 14.33
C GLU A 405 -21.49 -18.64 14.13
N GLU A 406 -21.33 -17.94 13.02
CA GLU A 406 -22.15 -16.76 12.65
C GLU A 406 -23.59 -17.14 12.30
N ASN A 407 -23.79 -18.33 11.74
CA ASN A 407 -25.08 -18.81 11.23
C ASN A 407 -25.41 -20.22 11.77
N PRO A 408 -25.67 -20.39 13.07
CA PRO A 408 -25.76 -21.71 13.73
C PRO A 408 -26.90 -22.59 13.24
N ASN A 409 -27.85 -22.04 12.48
CA ASN A 409 -28.99 -22.79 11.89
C ASN A 409 -28.74 -23.19 10.43
N TYR A 410 -27.53 -22.93 9.90
CA TYR A 410 -27.18 -23.29 8.52
C TYR A 410 -26.29 -24.53 8.50
N GLU A 411 -26.30 -25.21 7.35
CA GLU A 411 -25.39 -26.29 6.99
C GLU A 411 -24.55 -25.87 5.79
N VAL A 412 -23.31 -26.31 5.71
CA VAL A 412 -22.46 -26.07 4.54
C VAL A 412 -22.59 -27.23 3.56
N LYS A 413 -22.74 -26.89 2.29
CA LYS A 413 -22.70 -27.85 1.19
C LYS A 413 -21.67 -27.40 0.15
N TYR A 414 -20.79 -28.33 -0.23
CA TYR A 414 -19.74 -28.05 -1.22
C TYR A 414 -20.22 -28.34 -2.63
N PHE A 415 -19.88 -27.41 -3.54
CA PHE A 415 -20.17 -27.51 -4.96
C PHE A 415 -18.85 -27.49 -5.76
N PRO A 416 -18.85 -28.05 -6.99
CA PRO A 416 -17.63 -28.19 -7.77
C PRO A 416 -17.00 -26.85 -8.19
N ASP A 417 -17.82 -25.82 -8.40
CA ASP A 417 -17.40 -24.51 -8.85
C ASP A 417 -18.34 -23.39 -8.38
N ALA A 418 -17.91 -22.14 -8.55
CA ALA A 418 -18.69 -20.96 -8.16
C ALA A 418 -20.00 -20.85 -8.95
N LYS A 419 -20.03 -21.26 -10.22
CA LYS A 419 -21.23 -21.24 -11.05
C LYS A 419 -22.29 -22.19 -10.48
N SER A 420 -21.90 -23.41 -10.12
CA SER A 420 -22.80 -24.39 -9.48
C SER A 420 -23.35 -23.89 -8.14
N CYS A 421 -22.56 -23.13 -7.35
CA CYS A 421 -23.06 -22.47 -6.14
C CYS A 421 -24.17 -21.45 -6.47
N PHE A 422 -23.99 -20.63 -7.51
CA PHE A 422 -24.97 -19.63 -7.94
C PHE A 422 -26.24 -20.29 -8.50
N GLU A 423 -26.08 -21.36 -9.26
CA GLU A 423 -27.24 -22.16 -9.77
C GLU A 423 -28.04 -22.81 -8.63
N ALA A 424 -27.35 -23.38 -7.62
CA ALA A 424 -28.01 -23.91 -6.44
C ALA A 424 -28.81 -22.83 -5.68
N LEU A 425 -28.33 -21.60 -5.64
CA LEU A 425 -29.03 -20.48 -5.03
C LEU A 425 -30.31 -20.12 -5.85
N ILE A 426 -30.22 -20.07 -7.18
CA ILE A 426 -31.37 -19.83 -8.07
C ILE A 426 -32.38 -20.93 -7.95
N ASN A 427 -31.95 -22.18 -7.93
CA ASN A 427 -32.79 -23.38 -7.84
C ASN A 427 -33.38 -23.62 -6.45
N LYS A 428 -33.11 -22.74 -5.49
CA LYS A 428 -33.55 -22.82 -4.07
C LYS A 428 -32.97 -24.02 -3.31
N GLU A 429 -31.89 -24.62 -3.82
CA GLU A 429 -31.13 -25.67 -3.14
C GLU A 429 -30.25 -25.09 -2.02
N ALA A 430 -29.79 -23.85 -2.19
CA ALA A 430 -29.05 -23.09 -1.19
C ALA A 430 -29.81 -21.81 -0.79
N GLY A 431 -29.62 -21.35 0.44
CA GLY A 431 -30.14 -20.08 0.96
C GLY A 431 -29.16 -18.94 0.83
N MET A 432 -27.86 -19.25 0.78
CA MET A 432 -26.76 -18.30 0.68
C MET A 432 -25.59 -18.93 -0.07
N VAL A 433 -24.87 -18.12 -0.82
CA VAL A 433 -23.58 -18.46 -1.41
C VAL A 433 -22.53 -17.56 -0.79
N ILE A 434 -21.40 -18.12 -0.41
CA ILE A 434 -20.22 -17.37 -0.05
C ILE A 434 -19.13 -17.74 -1.05
N GLN A 435 -18.54 -16.73 -1.66
CA GLN A 435 -17.59 -16.93 -2.72
C GLN A 435 -16.54 -15.83 -2.74
N ASN A 436 -15.35 -16.13 -3.27
CA ASN A 436 -14.32 -15.13 -3.58
C ASN A 436 -14.94 -13.94 -4.33
N SER A 437 -14.64 -12.71 -3.87
CA SER A 437 -15.27 -11.49 -4.39
C SER A 437 -15.06 -11.27 -5.88
N HIS A 438 -13.90 -11.64 -6.43
CA HIS A 438 -13.63 -11.55 -7.87
C HIS A 438 -14.52 -12.49 -8.68
N ARG A 439 -14.69 -13.75 -8.24
CA ARG A 439 -15.56 -14.73 -8.92
C ARG A 439 -17.02 -14.33 -8.81
N ALA A 440 -17.45 -13.87 -7.61
CA ALA A 440 -18.79 -13.37 -7.41
C ALA A 440 -19.09 -12.16 -8.33
N SER A 441 -18.18 -11.18 -8.35
CA SER A 441 -18.30 -9.99 -9.21
C SER A 441 -18.35 -10.34 -10.70
N TYR A 442 -17.56 -11.30 -11.13
CA TYR A 442 -17.57 -11.78 -12.53
C TYR A 442 -18.91 -12.45 -12.88
N LEU A 443 -19.41 -13.34 -12.03
CA LEU A 443 -20.70 -14.03 -12.26
C LEU A 443 -21.87 -13.04 -12.20
N MET A 444 -21.85 -12.09 -11.28
CA MET A 444 -22.89 -11.07 -11.12
C MET A 444 -23.02 -10.11 -12.32
N GLN A 445 -22.06 -10.07 -13.25
CA GLN A 445 -22.21 -9.32 -14.51
C GLN A 445 -23.14 -10.01 -15.52
N LYS A 446 -23.44 -11.31 -15.33
CA LYS A 446 -24.32 -12.05 -16.24
C LYS A 446 -25.78 -11.75 -15.92
N PRO A 447 -26.62 -11.41 -16.92
CA PRO A 447 -28.02 -11.05 -16.69
C PRO A 447 -28.80 -12.12 -15.92
N GLU A 448 -28.52 -13.39 -16.16
CA GLU A 448 -29.16 -14.55 -15.50
C GLU A 448 -28.98 -14.54 -13.97
N TYR A 449 -27.93 -13.90 -13.46
CA TYR A 449 -27.66 -13.76 -12.03
C TYR A 449 -28.05 -12.37 -11.50
N THR A 450 -27.67 -11.30 -12.18
CA THR A 450 -27.89 -9.90 -11.74
C THR A 450 -29.37 -9.61 -11.50
N GLU A 451 -30.27 -10.19 -12.31
CA GLU A 451 -31.72 -9.98 -12.19
C GLU A 451 -32.34 -10.71 -10.98
N LYS A 452 -31.70 -11.77 -10.48
CA LYS A 452 -32.28 -12.65 -9.46
C LYS A 452 -31.54 -12.65 -8.12
N LEU A 453 -30.26 -12.27 -8.15
CA LEU A 453 -29.36 -12.34 -7.01
C LEU A 453 -28.89 -10.96 -6.59
N THR A 454 -28.43 -10.85 -5.36
CA THR A 454 -27.84 -9.63 -4.82
C THR A 454 -26.70 -9.96 -3.87
N VAL A 455 -25.65 -9.12 -3.87
CA VAL A 455 -24.62 -9.16 -2.84
C VAL A 455 -25.16 -8.50 -1.60
N VAL A 456 -25.01 -9.14 -0.46
CA VAL A 456 -25.45 -8.62 0.84
C VAL A 456 -24.24 -8.36 1.74
N PRO A 457 -24.34 -7.43 2.70
CA PRO A 457 -23.31 -7.25 3.71
C PRO A 457 -23.06 -8.55 4.49
N GLY A 458 -21.81 -8.84 4.75
CA GLY A 458 -21.35 -9.96 5.56
C GLY A 458 -20.04 -9.60 6.25
N VAL A 459 -19.54 -10.49 7.09
CA VAL A 459 -18.23 -10.31 7.71
C VAL A 459 -17.15 -10.50 6.65
N ASP A 460 -16.21 -9.57 6.57
CA ASP A 460 -15.08 -9.72 5.67
C ASP A 460 -14.04 -10.66 6.30
N HIS A 461 -14.02 -11.87 5.81
CA HIS A 461 -13.00 -12.87 6.12
C HIS A 461 -11.87 -12.75 5.09
N GLY A 462 -11.21 -11.59 5.07
CA GLY A 462 -10.11 -11.30 4.15
C GLY A 462 -9.09 -12.43 4.09
N ASN A 463 -8.63 -12.74 2.88
CA ASN A 463 -7.67 -13.79 2.62
C ASN A 463 -6.42 -13.22 1.98
N GLU A 464 -5.33 -13.32 2.68
CA GLU A 464 -4.00 -13.02 2.15
C GLU A 464 -3.57 -14.10 1.16
N VAL A 465 -3.30 -13.70 -0.07
CA VAL A 465 -2.77 -14.59 -1.10
C VAL A 465 -1.25 -14.57 -1.04
N CYS A 466 -0.65 -15.72 -0.84
CA CYS A 466 0.79 -15.90 -0.70
C CYS A 466 1.32 -17.07 -1.57
N ILE A 467 2.62 -17.15 -1.70
CA ILE A 467 3.35 -18.26 -2.32
C ILE A 467 3.95 -19.12 -1.21
N MET A 468 3.74 -20.42 -1.31
CA MET A 468 4.29 -21.42 -0.39
C MET A 468 5.40 -22.21 -1.05
N ALA A 469 6.43 -22.52 -0.28
CA ALA A 469 7.58 -23.34 -0.65
C ALA A 469 7.92 -24.35 0.44
N THR A 470 8.81 -25.27 0.15
CA THR A 470 9.43 -26.12 1.17
C THR A 470 10.43 -25.33 2.02
N GLY A 471 10.65 -25.73 3.27
CA GLY A 471 11.49 -24.99 4.23
C GLY A 471 12.95 -24.80 3.82
N ASP A 472 13.47 -25.61 2.91
CA ASP A 472 14.80 -25.48 2.35
C ASP A 472 14.91 -24.38 1.27
N GLN A 473 13.78 -23.81 0.81
CA GLN A 473 13.74 -22.76 -0.20
C GLN A 473 13.64 -21.33 0.41
N GLN A 474 14.20 -21.12 1.59
CA GLN A 474 14.14 -19.83 2.29
C GLN A 474 14.72 -18.67 1.46
N MET A 475 15.82 -18.89 0.74
CA MET A 475 16.42 -17.87 -0.12
C MET A 475 15.45 -17.45 -1.23
N LEU A 476 14.77 -18.41 -1.86
CA LEU A 476 13.75 -18.12 -2.89
C LEU A 476 12.59 -17.28 -2.32
N ILE A 477 12.09 -17.65 -1.16
CA ILE A 477 11.02 -16.87 -0.49
C ILE A 477 11.50 -15.47 -0.12
N ASN A 478 12.74 -15.29 0.33
CA ASN A 478 13.28 -13.96 0.62
C ASN A 478 13.35 -13.08 -0.64
N VAL A 479 13.80 -13.63 -1.76
CA VAL A 479 13.82 -12.93 -3.05
C VAL A 479 12.41 -12.58 -3.53
N ILE A 480 11.47 -13.53 -3.43
CA ILE A 480 10.05 -13.29 -3.76
C ILE A 480 9.46 -12.20 -2.88
N ASN A 481 9.74 -12.17 -1.57
CA ASN A 481 9.27 -11.14 -0.66
C ASN A 481 9.75 -9.75 -1.05
N LYS A 482 11.01 -9.62 -1.45
CA LYS A 482 11.54 -8.36 -1.97
C LYS A 482 10.83 -7.91 -3.24
N ALA A 483 10.47 -8.84 -4.14
CA ALA A 483 9.69 -8.53 -5.33
C ALA A 483 8.24 -8.13 -5.00
N ILE A 484 7.59 -8.84 -4.06
CA ILE A 484 6.22 -8.52 -3.60
C ILE A 484 6.14 -7.09 -3.07
N HIS A 485 7.13 -6.64 -2.30
CA HIS A 485 7.18 -5.27 -1.80
C HIS A 485 7.22 -4.19 -2.91
N HIS A 486 7.62 -4.56 -4.12
CA HIS A 486 7.62 -3.66 -5.29
C HIS A 486 6.40 -3.84 -6.21
N VAL A 487 5.40 -4.61 -5.76
CA VAL A 487 4.10 -4.73 -6.42
C VAL A 487 3.11 -3.83 -5.70
N SER A 488 2.65 -2.78 -6.36
CA SER A 488 1.68 -1.85 -5.77
C SER A 488 0.26 -2.38 -5.85
N ASP A 489 -0.58 -1.99 -4.90
CA ASP A 489 -2.04 -2.24 -4.96
C ASP A 489 -2.66 -1.70 -6.25
N GLY A 490 -2.12 -0.60 -6.79
CA GLY A 490 -2.56 -0.02 -8.05
C GLY A 490 -2.36 -0.97 -9.23
N GLU A 491 -1.19 -1.59 -9.35
CA GLU A 491 -0.88 -2.57 -10.40
C GLU A 491 -1.81 -3.80 -10.30
N ILE A 492 -2.01 -4.33 -9.09
CA ILE A 492 -2.94 -5.45 -8.85
C ILE A 492 -4.37 -5.05 -9.22
N ASN A 493 -4.84 -3.89 -8.78
CA ASN A 493 -6.19 -3.41 -9.06
C ASN A 493 -6.43 -3.22 -10.57
N GLU A 494 -5.45 -2.77 -11.33
CA GLU A 494 -5.57 -2.67 -12.79
C GLU A 494 -5.65 -4.06 -13.47
N ILE A 495 -4.89 -5.04 -12.98
CA ILE A 495 -5.01 -6.44 -13.42
C ILE A 495 -6.43 -6.94 -13.12
N VAL A 496 -6.91 -6.78 -11.89
CA VAL A 496 -8.24 -7.22 -11.47
C VAL A 496 -9.33 -6.58 -12.32
N LYS A 497 -9.30 -5.26 -12.53
CA LYS A 497 -10.27 -4.55 -13.37
C LYS A 497 -10.28 -5.10 -14.78
N ARG A 498 -9.11 -5.31 -15.39
CA ARG A 498 -8.98 -5.82 -16.76
C ARG A 498 -9.57 -7.24 -16.90
N GLU A 499 -9.31 -8.11 -15.95
CA GLU A 499 -9.78 -9.49 -15.95
C GLU A 499 -11.26 -9.64 -15.54
N LEU A 500 -11.77 -8.72 -14.72
CA LEU A 500 -13.20 -8.66 -14.38
C LEU A 500 -14.06 -8.17 -15.53
N LEU A 501 -13.55 -7.28 -16.39
CA LEU A 501 -14.31 -6.81 -17.55
C LEU A 501 -14.49 -7.98 -18.51
N MET A 502 -15.74 -8.45 -18.65
CA MET A 502 -16.06 -9.43 -19.69
C MET A 502 -15.63 -8.85 -21.04
N ARG A 503 -14.66 -9.48 -21.71
CA ARG A 503 -14.39 -9.17 -23.09
C ARG A 503 -15.69 -9.36 -23.86
N PRO A 504 -16.22 -8.36 -24.58
CA PRO A 504 -17.41 -8.57 -25.39
C PRO A 504 -17.09 -9.74 -26.32
N THR A 505 -17.82 -10.84 -26.19
CA THR A 505 -17.71 -11.96 -27.12
C THR A 505 -17.87 -11.38 -28.51
N PRO A 506 -16.92 -11.55 -29.45
CA PRO A 506 -17.10 -11.00 -30.77
C PRO A 506 -18.41 -11.56 -31.31
N LEU A 507 -19.37 -10.67 -31.55
CA LEU A 507 -20.63 -11.02 -32.19
C LEU A 507 -20.29 -11.83 -33.43
N LYS A 508 -20.47 -13.14 -33.41
CA LYS A 508 -20.47 -13.95 -34.60
C LYS A 508 -21.61 -13.42 -35.42
N MET A 509 -21.34 -12.48 -36.34
CA MET A 509 -22.30 -12.02 -37.33
C MET A 509 -22.75 -13.26 -38.11
N ARG A 510 -23.90 -13.81 -37.77
CA ARG A 510 -24.60 -14.76 -38.62
C ARG A 510 -25.10 -13.93 -39.80
N ILE A 511 -24.35 -13.96 -40.89
CA ILE A 511 -24.81 -13.43 -42.18
C ILE A 511 -25.97 -14.35 -42.61
N LEU A 512 -27.20 -13.90 -42.39
CA LEU A 512 -28.38 -14.56 -42.91
C LEU A 512 -28.50 -14.20 -44.40
N TYR A 513 -28.13 -15.13 -45.28
CA TYR A 513 -28.42 -15.00 -46.71
C TYR A 513 -29.91 -15.16 -46.93
N ILE A 514 -30.63 -14.07 -47.08
CA ILE A 514 -32.00 -14.10 -47.54
C ILE A 514 -31.95 -14.07 -49.08
N ARG A 515 -32.18 -15.20 -49.72
CA ARG A 515 -32.35 -15.31 -51.14
C ARG A 515 -33.74 -14.73 -51.49
N THR A 516 -33.77 -13.50 -51.97
CA THR A 516 -34.96 -12.93 -52.60
C THR A 516 -35.05 -13.44 -54.03
N GLY A 517 -36.25 -13.84 -54.48
CA GLY A 517 -36.50 -14.52 -55.76
C GLY A 517 -36.19 -13.71 -57.03
N ASN A 518 -35.56 -12.57 -56.97
CA ASN A 518 -35.26 -11.69 -58.10
C ASN A 518 -33.78 -11.20 -58.09
N GLY A 519 -32.85 -12.08 -57.91
CA GLY A 519 -31.46 -11.86 -58.34
C GLY A 519 -30.66 -10.67 -57.73
N SER A 520 -31.17 -9.91 -56.78
CA SER A 520 -30.50 -8.82 -56.12
C SER A 520 -30.25 -9.13 -54.63
N SER A 521 -28.98 -9.10 -54.20
CA SER A 521 -28.55 -9.29 -52.82
C SER A 521 -28.64 -7.96 -52.05
N ALA A 522 -29.50 -7.88 -51.05
CA ALA A 522 -29.50 -6.76 -50.10
C ALA A 522 -28.81 -7.18 -48.77
N PHE A 523 -27.80 -6.43 -48.31
CA PHE A 523 -27.18 -6.57 -47.01
C PHE A 523 -28.04 -5.84 -45.96
N ARG A 524 -28.49 -6.54 -44.94
CA ARG A 524 -28.99 -5.93 -43.70
C ARG A 524 -28.10 -6.42 -42.56
N CYS A 525 -27.41 -5.49 -41.88
CA CYS A 525 -26.79 -5.72 -40.58
C CYS A 525 -27.88 -5.64 -39.50
N CYS A 526 -27.97 -6.66 -38.66
CA CYS A 526 -28.62 -6.61 -37.35
C CYS A 526 -27.54 -6.80 -36.32
#